data_d2f7de160196de1ef0382e9ff0027826
#
_entry.id   d2f7de160196de1ef0382e9ff0027826
#
_cell.length_a   1.000
_cell.length_b   1.000
_cell.length_c   1.000
_cell.angle_alpha   90.00
_cell.angle_beta   90.00
_cell.angle_gamma   90.00
#
_symmetry.space_group_name_H-M   'P 1'
#
loop_
_entity.id
_entity.type
_entity.pdbx_description
1 polymer ?
#
loop_
_entity_poly.entity_id
_entity_poly.type
_entity_poly.pdbx_seq_one_letter_code
_entity_poly.pdbx_strand_id
1 'polypeptide(L)'
;MSDNKIKFYLDNKEVEANQDETIWQVANRLGNEIPHLCYANKPGYRADGNCRACMVEIEGERVLAASCIRKPSTDMKVQTASDKAKKSRELVFELLLADQPEREVAHDNNSDFWNWIDKVDLKENRFPKKTPCQPDSSHPSMAVNLDACIQCNLCVRACREVQVNDVIGMAYRGENSKIVFDFDDPMGDSTCVACGECVQACPTGALMPASIVDAKGVGQNKIDTKTE
;
A
#
# COMPACT_ATOMS: atom_id res chain seq x y z
N MET A 1 10.14 33.96 -7.87
CA MET A 1 9.90 32.65 -8.51
C MET A 1 8.45 32.64 -8.89
N SER A 2 8.10 32.59 -10.18
CA SER A 2 6.69 32.55 -10.61
C SER A 2 6.09 31.24 -10.11
N ASP A 3 5.08 31.35 -9.26
CA ASP A 3 4.22 30.23 -8.86
C ASP A 3 3.50 29.70 -10.10
N ASN A 4 4.14 28.75 -10.78
CA ASN A 4 3.56 28.12 -11.98
C ASN A 4 2.56 27.06 -11.53
N LYS A 5 1.40 27.52 -11.03
CA LYS A 5 0.31 26.65 -10.61
C LYS A 5 -0.44 26.12 -11.83
N ILE A 6 -0.76 24.85 -11.81
CA ILE A 6 -1.54 24.17 -12.84
C ILE A 6 -3.00 24.14 -12.39
N LYS A 7 -3.92 24.72 -13.19
CA LYS A 7 -5.35 24.65 -12.95
C LYS A 7 -5.95 23.46 -13.68
N PHE A 8 -6.75 22.68 -12.96
CA PHE A 8 -7.45 21.52 -13.50
C PHE A 8 -8.76 21.26 -12.72
N TYR A 9 -9.56 20.31 -13.15
CA TYR A 9 -10.83 19.98 -12.50
C TYR A 9 -10.75 18.65 -11.78
N LEU A 10 -11.07 18.65 -10.49
CA LEU A 10 -11.18 17.47 -9.64
C LEU A 10 -12.63 17.34 -9.18
N ASP A 11 -13.31 16.28 -9.62
CA ASP A 11 -14.74 16.03 -9.34
C ASP A 11 -15.61 17.28 -9.65
N ASN A 12 -15.40 17.86 -10.84
CA ASN A 12 -16.08 19.06 -11.38
C ASN A 12 -15.78 20.39 -10.64
N LYS A 13 -14.80 20.41 -9.72
CA LYS A 13 -14.35 21.65 -9.06
C LYS A 13 -13.00 22.06 -9.65
N GLU A 14 -12.87 23.33 -10.02
CA GLU A 14 -11.57 23.90 -10.40
C GLU A 14 -10.65 23.93 -9.19
N VAL A 15 -9.46 23.38 -9.34
CA VAL A 15 -8.44 23.28 -8.29
C VAL A 15 -7.06 23.60 -8.85
N GLU A 16 -6.14 23.96 -7.97
CA GLU A 16 -4.75 24.27 -8.33
C GLU A 16 -3.80 23.20 -7.80
N ALA A 17 -2.87 22.79 -8.65
CA ALA A 17 -1.72 21.94 -8.28
C ALA A 17 -0.41 22.71 -8.40
N ASN A 18 0.55 22.38 -7.55
CA ASN A 18 1.93 22.77 -7.78
C ASN A 18 2.53 21.93 -8.91
N GLN A 19 3.61 22.38 -9.52
CA GLN A 19 4.19 21.77 -10.72
C GLN A 19 4.54 20.29 -10.57
N ASP A 20 4.88 19.85 -9.35
CA ASP A 20 5.32 18.48 -9.08
C ASP A 20 4.29 17.64 -8.32
N GLU A 21 3.15 18.21 -7.93
CA GLU A 21 2.09 17.48 -7.25
C GLU A 21 1.41 16.45 -8.16
N THR A 22 1.17 15.27 -7.63
CA THR A 22 0.34 14.26 -8.27
C THR A 22 -1.14 14.52 -8.00
N ILE A 23 -2.02 13.94 -8.81
CA ILE A 23 -3.48 14.02 -8.62
C ILE A 23 -3.85 13.55 -7.20
N TRP A 24 -3.22 12.47 -6.71
CA TRP A 24 -3.46 11.96 -5.37
C TRP A 24 -3.10 12.97 -4.28
N GLN A 25 -1.93 13.64 -4.40
CA GLN A 25 -1.47 14.64 -3.43
C GLN A 25 -2.41 15.84 -3.37
N VAL A 26 -2.87 16.32 -4.53
CA VAL A 26 -3.87 17.40 -4.60
C VAL A 26 -5.18 16.97 -3.96
N ALA A 27 -5.69 15.78 -4.29
CA ALA A 27 -6.92 15.24 -3.72
C ALA A 27 -6.82 15.13 -2.20
N ASN A 28 -5.74 14.54 -1.70
CA ASN A 28 -5.49 14.38 -0.26
C ASN A 28 -5.43 15.74 0.48
N ARG A 29 -4.73 16.72 -0.08
CA ARG A 29 -4.65 18.09 0.48
C ARG A 29 -6.01 18.77 0.55
N LEU A 30 -6.92 18.43 -0.35
CA LEU A 30 -8.28 18.96 -0.39
C LEU A 30 -9.30 18.14 0.43
N GLY A 31 -8.82 17.11 1.15
CA GLY A 31 -9.67 16.23 1.96
C GLY A 31 -10.45 15.17 1.15
N ASN A 32 -10.10 14.96 -0.11
CA ASN A 32 -10.69 13.91 -0.92
C ASN A 32 -9.86 12.63 -0.78
N GLU A 33 -10.41 11.63 -0.11
CA GLU A 33 -9.74 10.36 0.17
C GLU A 33 -9.75 9.45 -1.07
N ILE A 34 -8.58 9.20 -1.65
CA ILE A 34 -8.38 8.21 -2.70
C ILE A 34 -7.60 7.02 -2.11
N PRO A 35 -8.11 5.78 -2.20
CA PRO A 35 -7.41 4.60 -1.70
C PRO A 35 -6.01 4.47 -2.27
N HIS A 36 -5.06 4.05 -1.44
CA HIS A 36 -3.67 3.81 -1.84
C HIS A 36 -3.03 2.81 -0.88
N LEU A 37 -2.11 2.00 -1.37
CA LEU A 37 -1.38 1.00 -0.58
C LEU A 37 0.12 1.00 -0.88
N CYS A 38 0.54 1.22 -2.14
CA CYS A 38 1.95 1.19 -2.54
C CYS A 38 2.63 2.56 -2.54
N TYR A 39 1.98 3.57 -1.99
CA TYR A 39 2.51 4.93 -1.89
C TYR A 39 2.46 5.42 -0.45
N ALA A 40 3.59 5.86 0.07
CA ALA A 40 3.71 6.57 1.34
C ALA A 40 3.96 8.06 1.05
N ASN A 41 3.09 8.92 1.56
CA ASN A 41 3.28 10.39 1.41
C ASN A 41 4.27 10.90 2.46
N LYS A 42 5.50 10.40 2.41
CA LYS A 42 6.61 10.72 3.32
C LYS A 42 7.84 11.11 2.50
N PRO A 43 8.74 11.94 3.05
CA PRO A 43 10.02 12.25 2.42
C PRO A 43 10.82 10.97 2.08
N GLY A 44 11.44 10.93 0.91
CA GLY A 44 12.23 9.79 0.46
C GLY A 44 11.43 8.68 -0.23
N TYR A 45 10.10 8.68 -0.17
CA TYR A 45 9.27 7.70 -0.86
C TYR A 45 8.72 8.23 -2.18
N ARG A 46 9.12 7.61 -3.28
CA ARG A 46 8.48 7.83 -4.59
C ARG A 46 7.26 6.92 -4.76
N ALA A 47 6.35 7.30 -5.64
CA ALA A 47 5.22 6.45 -6.01
C ALA A 47 5.60 5.56 -7.20
N ASP A 48 5.24 4.27 -7.15
CA ASP A 48 5.45 3.30 -8.24
C ASP A 48 4.15 2.91 -8.96
N GLY A 49 2.99 3.19 -8.36
CA GLY A 49 1.69 2.85 -8.93
C GLY A 49 1.42 1.34 -9.03
N ASN A 50 2.06 0.51 -8.21
CA ASN A 50 2.00 -0.96 -8.29
C ASN A 50 0.63 -1.52 -7.90
N CYS A 51 0.04 -1.09 -6.78
CA CYS A 51 -1.16 -1.69 -6.23
C CYS A 51 -2.45 -1.38 -7.01
N ARG A 52 -2.48 -0.30 -7.79
CA ARG A 52 -3.65 0.16 -8.55
C ARG A 52 -4.90 0.51 -7.71
N ALA A 53 -4.78 0.59 -6.40
CA ALA A 53 -5.89 1.02 -5.53
C ALA A 53 -6.32 2.48 -5.76
N CYS A 54 -5.45 3.33 -6.30
CA CYS A 54 -5.66 4.76 -6.46
C CYS A 54 -6.17 5.18 -7.86
N MET A 55 -6.78 4.27 -8.60
CA MET A 55 -7.23 4.54 -9.97
C MET A 55 -8.31 5.63 -10.03
N VAL A 56 -8.16 6.56 -10.95
CA VAL A 56 -9.10 7.64 -11.26
C VAL A 56 -9.41 7.69 -12.75
N GLU A 57 -10.55 8.25 -13.11
CA GLU A 57 -10.92 8.48 -14.51
C GLU A 57 -10.51 9.89 -14.94
N ILE A 58 -9.93 10.00 -16.14
CA ILE A 58 -9.58 11.27 -16.76
C ILE A 58 -10.43 11.40 -18.02
N GLU A 59 -11.17 12.51 -18.15
CA GLU A 59 -12.02 12.75 -19.31
C GLU A 59 -11.18 12.76 -20.61
N GLY A 60 -11.65 12.02 -21.60
CA GLY A 60 -10.95 11.86 -22.89
C GLY A 60 -9.87 10.75 -22.90
N GLU A 61 -9.49 10.17 -21.75
CA GLU A 61 -8.58 9.03 -21.73
C GLU A 61 -9.34 7.70 -21.75
N ARG A 62 -8.86 6.76 -22.56
CA ARG A 62 -9.49 5.42 -22.69
C ARG A 62 -9.36 4.57 -21.43
N VAL A 63 -8.28 4.74 -20.71
CA VAL A 63 -7.91 3.95 -19.53
C VAL A 63 -7.89 4.79 -18.25
N LEU A 64 -8.07 4.14 -17.12
CA LEU A 64 -7.92 4.78 -15.81
C LEU A 64 -6.44 5.08 -15.54
N ALA A 65 -6.18 6.12 -14.78
CA ALA A 65 -4.85 6.54 -14.37
C ALA A 65 -4.61 6.27 -12.87
N ALA A 66 -3.38 5.88 -12.51
CA ALA A 66 -2.97 5.79 -11.11
C ALA A 66 -2.67 7.20 -10.58
N SER A 67 -3.55 7.73 -9.73
CA SER A 67 -3.46 9.11 -9.23
C SER A 67 -2.20 9.40 -8.42
N CYS A 68 -1.57 8.39 -7.81
CA CYS A 68 -0.34 8.54 -7.03
C CYS A 68 0.90 8.86 -7.88
N ILE A 69 0.86 8.59 -9.21
CA ILE A 69 1.97 8.89 -10.14
C ILE A 69 1.58 9.91 -11.22
N ARG A 70 0.29 10.02 -11.53
CA ARG A 70 -0.19 10.94 -12.57
C ARG A 70 -0.16 12.38 -12.05
N LYS A 71 0.55 13.25 -12.74
CA LYS A 71 0.52 14.70 -12.52
C LYS A 71 -0.63 15.31 -13.32
N PRO A 72 -1.32 16.34 -12.80
CA PRO A 72 -2.32 17.06 -13.55
C PRO A 72 -1.69 17.89 -14.68
N SER A 73 -2.48 18.17 -15.70
CA SER A 73 -2.17 19.17 -16.73
C SER A 73 -3.28 20.21 -16.77
N THR A 74 -3.02 21.35 -17.39
CA THR A 74 -4.01 22.43 -17.54
C THR A 74 -5.31 21.89 -18.15
N ASP A 75 -6.44 22.29 -17.58
CA ASP A 75 -7.80 21.94 -17.98
C ASP A 75 -8.12 20.42 -17.94
N MET A 76 -7.24 19.58 -17.39
CA MET A 76 -7.51 18.16 -17.17
C MET A 76 -8.75 18.01 -16.28
N LYS A 77 -9.66 17.10 -16.64
CA LYS A 77 -10.83 16.79 -15.81
C LYS A 77 -10.71 15.39 -15.25
N VAL A 78 -10.64 15.31 -13.93
CA VAL A 78 -10.43 14.07 -13.17
C VAL A 78 -11.67 13.77 -12.36
N GLN A 79 -12.16 12.52 -12.46
CA GLN A 79 -13.25 11.98 -11.66
C GLN A 79 -12.67 10.92 -10.71
N THR A 80 -12.70 11.20 -9.41
CA THR A 80 -12.17 10.29 -8.40
C THR A 80 -13.16 9.18 -8.03
N ALA A 81 -14.44 9.40 -8.26
CA ALA A 81 -15.53 8.52 -7.82
C ALA A 81 -16.48 8.12 -8.97
N SER A 82 -16.01 8.10 -10.24
CA SER A 82 -16.79 7.56 -11.33
C SER A 82 -17.06 6.06 -11.12
N ASP A 83 -18.14 5.54 -11.71
CA ASP A 83 -18.50 4.12 -11.63
C ASP A 83 -17.36 3.22 -12.11
N LYS A 84 -16.67 3.63 -13.19
CA LYS A 84 -15.52 2.92 -13.74
C LYS A 84 -14.35 2.87 -12.75
N ALA A 85 -14.03 4.00 -12.08
CA ALA A 85 -12.97 4.07 -11.09
C ALA A 85 -13.32 3.25 -9.84
N LYS A 86 -14.55 3.36 -9.32
CA LYS A 86 -15.04 2.55 -8.19
C LYS A 86 -14.96 1.07 -8.49
N LYS A 87 -15.50 0.64 -9.65
CA LYS A 87 -15.48 -0.77 -10.04
C LYS A 87 -14.07 -1.33 -10.18
N SER A 88 -13.14 -0.54 -10.73
CA SER A 88 -11.73 -0.94 -10.81
C SER A 88 -11.10 -1.12 -9.44
N ARG A 89 -11.37 -0.23 -8.50
CA ARG A 89 -10.86 -0.32 -7.12
C ARG A 89 -11.44 -1.53 -6.39
N GLU A 90 -12.75 -1.76 -6.49
CA GLU A 90 -13.41 -2.94 -5.91
C GLU A 90 -12.71 -4.22 -6.38
N LEU A 91 -12.48 -4.37 -7.70
CA LEU A 91 -11.79 -5.53 -8.25
C LEU A 91 -10.34 -5.67 -7.75
N VAL A 92 -9.63 -4.56 -7.60
CA VAL A 92 -8.27 -4.58 -7.04
C VAL A 92 -8.28 -5.06 -5.59
N PHE A 93 -9.16 -4.50 -4.75
CA PHE A 93 -9.25 -4.91 -3.35
C PHE A 93 -9.76 -6.35 -3.20
N GLU A 94 -10.68 -6.80 -4.06
CA GLU A 94 -11.13 -8.19 -4.10
C GLU A 94 -9.98 -9.16 -4.41
N LEU A 95 -9.15 -8.84 -5.42
CA LEU A 95 -7.96 -9.64 -5.74
C LEU A 95 -6.95 -9.66 -4.59
N LEU A 96 -6.66 -8.50 -3.99
CA LEU A 96 -5.73 -8.41 -2.88
C LEU A 96 -6.26 -9.14 -1.63
N LEU A 97 -7.58 -9.12 -1.40
CA LEU A 97 -8.20 -9.81 -0.28
C LEU A 97 -8.09 -11.34 -0.40
N ALA A 98 -8.09 -11.87 -1.63
CA ALA A 98 -7.87 -13.30 -1.85
C ALA A 98 -6.48 -13.77 -1.41
N ASP A 99 -5.50 -12.88 -1.42
CA ASP A 99 -4.12 -13.15 -0.98
C ASP A 99 -3.87 -12.84 0.50
N GLN A 100 -4.89 -12.35 1.23
CA GLN A 100 -4.72 -12.03 2.66
C GLN A 100 -5.11 -13.20 3.57
N PRO A 101 -4.48 -13.34 4.75
CA PRO A 101 -4.99 -14.18 5.82
C PRO A 101 -6.38 -13.69 6.27
N GLU A 102 -7.12 -14.51 7.03
CA GLU A 102 -8.31 -14.02 7.71
C GLU A 102 -7.93 -12.87 8.66
N ARG A 103 -8.80 -11.84 8.75
CA ARG A 103 -8.51 -10.64 9.54
C ARG A 103 -8.17 -10.95 11.00
N GLU A 104 -8.84 -11.96 11.59
CA GLU A 104 -8.67 -12.37 12.98
C GLU A 104 -7.31 -12.99 13.28
N VAL A 105 -6.64 -13.52 12.25
CA VAL A 105 -5.31 -14.14 12.37
C VAL A 105 -4.22 -13.34 11.67
N ALA A 106 -4.54 -12.17 11.11
CA ALA A 106 -3.57 -11.28 10.49
C ALA A 106 -2.61 -10.70 11.54
N HIS A 107 -1.35 -10.49 11.18
CA HIS A 107 -0.36 -9.78 12.01
C HIS A 107 -0.87 -8.40 12.45
N ASP A 108 -1.47 -7.65 11.51
CA ASP A 108 -2.08 -6.35 11.77
C ASP A 108 -3.50 -6.32 11.20
N ASN A 109 -4.49 -6.52 12.06
CA ASN A 109 -5.92 -6.50 11.69
C ASN A 109 -6.50 -5.07 11.54
N ASN A 110 -5.69 -4.04 11.83
CA ASN A 110 -6.01 -2.62 11.67
C ASN A 110 -5.07 -1.92 10.67
N SER A 111 -4.38 -2.68 9.83
CA SER A 111 -3.50 -2.13 8.81
C SER A 111 -4.25 -1.22 7.83
N ASP A 112 -3.52 -0.40 7.06
CA ASP A 112 -4.11 0.44 6.02
C ASP A 112 -4.95 -0.37 5.03
N PHE A 113 -4.52 -1.62 4.74
CA PHE A 113 -5.28 -2.52 3.88
C PHE A 113 -6.69 -2.79 4.45
N TRP A 114 -6.80 -3.21 5.72
CA TRP A 114 -8.08 -3.51 6.34
C TRP A 114 -8.95 -2.27 6.51
N ASN A 115 -8.36 -1.12 6.82
CA ASN A 115 -9.06 0.16 6.88
C ASN A 115 -9.67 0.55 5.51
N TRP A 116 -8.99 0.23 4.40
CA TRP A 116 -9.55 0.45 3.07
C TRP A 116 -10.60 -0.59 2.69
N ILE A 117 -10.46 -1.85 3.09
CA ILE A 117 -11.51 -2.89 2.91
C ILE A 117 -12.82 -2.42 3.54
N ASP A 118 -12.78 -1.89 4.77
CA ASP A 118 -13.96 -1.37 5.46
C ASP A 118 -14.62 -0.21 4.70
N LYS A 119 -13.82 0.64 4.05
CA LYS A 119 -14.32 1.80 3.28
C LYS A 119 -14.83 1.47 1.87
N VAL A 120 -14.29 0.42 1.26
CA VAL A 120 -14.65 0.02 -0.12
C VAL A 120 -15.96 -0.78 -0.16
N ASP A 121 -16.43 -1.32 0.99
CA ASP A 121 -17.66 -2.09 1.13
C ASP A 121 -17.70 -3.30 0.17
N LEU A 122 -16.66 -4.13 0.21
CA LEU A 122 -16.61 -5.35 -0.60
C LEU A 122 -17.70 -6.33 -0.17
N LYS A 123 -18.54 -6.75 -1.11
CA LYS A 123 -19.68 -7.63 -0.84
C LYS A 123 -19.33 -9.11 -0.90
N GLU A 124 -18.43 -9.49 -1.79
CA GLU A 124 -18.05 -10.90 -2.03
C GLU A 124 -16.58 -10.98 -2.49
N ASN A 125 -15.93 -12.09 -2.13
CA ASN A 125 -14.65 -12.46 -2.71
C ASN A 125 -14.86 -13.65 -3.66
N ARG A 126 -14.68 -13.43 -4.96
CA ARG A 126 -14.85 -14.41 -6.03
C ARG A 126 -13.58 -15.19 -6.35
N PHE A 127 -12.45 -14.76 -5.84
CA PHE A 127 -11.16 -15.37 -6.16
C PHE A 127 -10.77 -16.40 -5.12
N PRO A 128 -10.12 -17.51 -5.54
CA PRO A 128 -9.62 -18.52 -4.60
C PRO A 128 -8.52 -17.91 -3.72
N LYS A 129 -8.48 -18.33 -2.46
CA LYS A 129 -7.42 -17.93 -1.53
C LYS A 129 -6.09 -18.52 -1.93
N LYS A 130 -5.04 -17.76 -1.70
CA LYS A 130 -3.65 -18.22 -1.82
C LYS A 130 -3.34 -19.29 -0.78
N THR A 131 -2.45 -20.22 -1.13
CA THR A 131 -1.91 -21.17 -0.16
C THR A 131 -1.06 -20.43 0.87
N PRO A 132 -1.35 -20.57 2.18
CA PRO A 132 -0.60 -19.91 3.23
C PRO A 132 0.87 -20.30 3.23
N CYS A 133 1.75 -19.33 3.51
CA CYS A 133 3.16 -19.58 3.77
C CYS A 133 3.45 -19.54 5.28
N GLN A 134 4.57 -20.13 5.69
CA GLN A 134 4.96 -20.11 7.10
C GLN A 134 5.48 -18.71 7.47
N PRO A 135 5.04 -18.13 8.60
CA PRO A 135 5.62 -16.91 9.13
C PRO A 135 7.09 -17.11 9.52
N ASP A 136 7.89 -16.05 9.37
CA ASP A 136 9.27 -16.02 9.82
C ASP A 136 9.37 -15.14 11.09
N SER A 137 9.72 -15.76 12.21
CA SER A 137 9.95 -15.13 13.51
C SER A 137 11.42 -15.24 13.94
N SER A 138 12.33 -15.45 13.02
CA SER A 138 13.77 -15.61 13.29
C SER A 138 14.42 -14.32 13.80
N HIS A 139 13.91 -13.15 13.38
CA HIS A 139 14.52 -11.87 13.74
C HIS A 139 14.04 -11.40 15.13
N PRO A 140 14.96 -10.96 16.03
CA PRO A 140 14.62 -10.63 17.42
C PRO A 140 13.67 -9.43 17.57
N SER A 141 13.65 -8.52 16.60
CA SER A 141 12.87 -7.27 16.67
C SER A 141 11.71 -7.20 15.68
N MET A 142 11.67 -8.07 14.70
CA MET A 142 10.68 -8.02 13.62
C MET A 142 10.10 -9.40 13.32
N ALA A 143 8.82 -9.44 12.98
CA ALA A 143 8.12 -10.63 12.51
C ALA A 143 7.69 -10.44 11.06
N VAL A 144 7.75 -11.50 10.27
CA VAL A 144 7.42 -11.52 8.85
C VAL A 144 6.30 -12.52 8.60
N ASN A 145 5.23 -12.07 7.95
CA ASN A 145 4.19 -12.96 7.42
C ASN A 145 3.87 -12.56 5.97
N LEU A 146 4.45 -13.29 5.03
CA LEU A 146 4.27 -13.00 3.61
C LEU A 146 2.89 -13.35 3.06
N ASP A 147 2.02 -14.01 3.84
CA ASP A 147 0.61 -14.18 3.47
C ASP A 147 -0.11 -12.83 3.34
N ALA A 148 0.27 -11.85 4.17
CA ALA A 148 -0.27 -10.51 4.10
C ALA A 148 0.42 -9.62 3.04
N CYS A 149 1.45 -10.13 2.34
CA CYS A 149 2.24 -9.32 1.41
C CYS A 149 1.51 -9.11 0.08
N ILE A 150 1.25 -7.85 -0.27
CA ILE A 150 0.66 -7.43 -1.56
C ILE A 150 1.70 -7.02 -2.61
N GLN A 151 2.96 -7.30 -2.38
CA GLN A 151 4.09 -7.00 -3.28
C GLN A 151 4.16 -5.51 -3.72
N CYS A 152 3.84 -4.60 -2.82
CA CYS A 152 3.79 -3.16 -3.09
C CYS A 152 5.17 -2.49 -3.20
N ASN A 153 6.25 -3.19 -2.85
CA ASN A 153 7.64 -2.71 -2.83
C ASN A 153 7.94 -1.56 -1.86
N LEU A 154 7.03 -1.19 -0.96
CA LEU A 154 7.33 -0.13 0.02
C LEU A 154 8.48 -0.51 0.95
N CYS A 155 8.53 -1.75 1.44
CA CYS A 155 9.63 -2.24 2.29
C CYS A 155 10.97 -2.28 1.55
N VAL A 156 10.97 -2.62 0.25
CA VAL A 156 12.17 -2.58 -0.59
C VAL A 156 12.70 -1.15 -0.69
N ARG A 157 11.83 -0.18 -0.99
CA ARG A 157 12.21 1.24 -1.04
C ARG A 157 12.64 1.78 0.32
N ALA A 158 11.93 1.40 1.39
CA ALA A 158 12.30 1.73 2.76
C ALA A 158 13.73 1.29 3.08
N CYS A 159 14.07 0.06 2.74
CA CYS A 159 15.39 -0.51 3.00
C CYS A 159 16.47 0.08 2.09
N ARG A 160 16.21 0.11 0.78
CA ARG A 160 17.20 0.49 -0.25
C ARG A 160 17.35 1.99 -0.43
N GLU A 161 16.24 2.73 -0.55
CA GLU A 161 16.27 4.14 -0.95
C GLU A 161 16.28 5.08 0.27
N VAL A 162 15.53 4.74 1.34
CA VAL A 162 15.43 5.59 2.53
C VAL A 162 16.56 5.31 3.54
N GLN A 163 16.80 4.04 3.87
CA GLN A 163 17.81 3.63 4.86
C GLN A 163 19.15 3.21 4.26
N VAL A 164 19.21 3.00 2.94
CA VAL A 164 20.43 2.65 2.19
C VAL A 164 21.12 1.36 2.69
N ASN A 165 20.32 0.38 3.16
CA ASN A 165 20.83 -0.90 3.65
C ASN A 165 20.80 -2.01 2.59
N ASP A 166 19.83 -1.97 1.65
CA ASP A 166 19.67 -2.88 0.52
C ASP A 166 19.56 -4.39 0.87
N VAL A 167 18.96 -4.70 2.01
CA VAL A 167 18.73 -6.08 2.46
C VAL A 167 17.50 -6.70 1.83
N ILE A 168 16.45 -5.87 1.55
CA ILE A 168 15.17 -6.36 1.06
C ILE A 168 15.10 -6.20 -0.46
N GLY A 169 14.82 -7.30 -1.16
CA GLY A 169 14.65 -7.35 -2.61
C GLY A 169 13.37 -8.08 -3.02
N MET A 170 13.10 -8.09 -4.34
CA MET A 170 12.08 -8.95 -4.95
C MET A 170 12.77 -10.11 -5.65
N ALA A 171 12.23 -11.31 -5.46
CA ALA A 171 12.72 -12.51 -6.14
C ALA A 171 11.56 -13.32 -6.75
N TYR A 172 11.93 -14.25 -7.61
CA TYR A 172 11.05 -15.15 -8.36
C TYR A 172 10.11 -14.45 -9.33
N ARG A 173 9.13 -15.16 -9.90
CA ARG A 173 8.21 -14.67 -10.94
C ARG A 173 6.81 -15.25 -10.79
N GLY A 174 5.81 -14.51 -11.30
CA GLY A 174 4.42 -14.95 -11.31
C GLY A 174 3.90 -15.16 -9.89
N GLU A 175 3.19 -16.23 -9.65
CA GLU A 175 2.60 -16.57 -8.34
C GLU A 175 3.64 -16.79 -7.23
N ASN A 176 4.88 -17.16 -7.60
CA ASN A 176 5.97 -17.37 -6.65
C ASN A 176 6.74 -16.09 -6.31
N SER A 177 6.37 -14.95 -6.91
CA SER A 177 7.00 -13.66 -6.64
C SER A 177 6.85 -13.29 -5.18
N LYS A 178 7.95 -12.97 -4.51
CA LYS A 178 7.94 -12.55 -3.08
C LYS A 178 9.07 -11.58 -2.77
N ILE A 179 8.95 -10.87 -1.67
CA ILE A 179 10.09 -10.18 -1.07
C ILE A 179 11.02 -11.22 -0.43
N VAL A 180 12.31 -10.94 -0.50
CA VAL A 180 13.37 -11.77 0.09
C VAL A 180 14.31 -10.88 0.89
N PHE A 181 15.02 -11.50 1.83
CA PHE A 181 16.08 -10.88 2.60
C PHE A 181 17.40 -11.48 2.12
N ASP A 182 18.35 -10.64 1.68
CA ASP A 182 19.62 -11.03 1.08
C ASP A 182 19.44 -12.11 -0.02
N PHE A 183 19.85 -13.34 0.18
CA PHE A 183 19.76 -14.45 -0.77
C PHE A 183 18.54 -15.37 -0.53
N ASP A 184 17.45 -14.85 -0.01
CA ASP A 184 16.26 -15.57 0.44
C ASP A 184 16.46 -16.25 1.80
N ASP A 185 17.31 -15.68 2.63
CA ASP A 185 17.57 -16.12 3.99
C ASP A 185 16.39 -15.79 4.91
N PRO A 186 16.23 -16.49 6.05
CA PRO A 186 15.39 -16.01 7.13
C PRO A 186 15.82 -14.60 7.57
N MET A 187 14.85 -13.73 7.93
CA MET A 187 15.18 -12.34 8.25
C MET A 187 16.21 -12.21 9.39
N GLY A 188 16.19 -13.15 10.36
CA GLY A 188 17.15 -13.17 11.48
C GLY A 188 18.58 -13.52 11.10
N ASP A 189 18.77 -14.20 9.98
CA ASP A 189 20.08 -14.62 9.44
C ASP A 189 20.60 -13.64 8.38
N SER A 190 19.79 -12.65 8.00
CA SER A 190 20.15 -11.64 7.00
C SER A 190 21.05 -10.53 7.58
N THR A 191 21.59 -9.69 6.69
CA THR A 191 22.40 -8.52 7.08
C THR A 191 21.56 -7.34 7.59
N CYS A 192 20.32 -7.60 8.05
CA CYS A 192 19.41 -6.59 8.57
C CYS A 192 19.95 -5.86 9.79
N VAL A 193 19.96 -4.54 9.76
CA VAL A 193 20.44 -3.68 10.86
C VAL A 193 19.31 -3.28 11.84
N ALA A 194 18.15 -3.88 11.76
CA ALA A 194 17.02 -3.67 12.66
C ALA A 194 16.51 -2.21 12.74
N CYS A 195 16.60 -1.42 11.66
CA CYS A 195 16.16 -0.02 11.66
C CYS A 195 14.63 0.16 11.74
N GLY A 196 13.82 -0.85 11.36
CA GLY A 196 12.37 -0.84 11.46
C GLY A 196 11.62 -0.02 10.39
N GLU A 197 12.30 0.64 9.46
CA GLU A 197 11.64 1.47 8.43
C GLU A 197 10.71 0.64 7.53
N CYS A 198 11.10 -0.58 7.18
CA CYS A 198 10.28 -1.49 6.38
C CYS A 198 8.97 -1.88 7.07
N VAL A 199 8.98 -2.00 8.40
CA VAL A 199 7.80 -2.26 9.23
C VAL A 199 6.84 -1.06 9.17
N GLN A 200 7.36 0.16 9.36
CA GLN A 200 6.57 1.38 9.30
C GLN A 200 6.02 1.69 7.91
N ALA A 201 6.66 1.18 6.86
CA ALA A 201 6.24 1.37 5.49
C ALA A 201 5.21 0.31 5.03
N CYS A 202 5.06 -0.80 5.75
CA CYS A 202 4.21 -1.91 5.32
C CYS A 202 2.72 -1.59 5.51
N PRO A 203 1.92 -1.54 4.43
CA PRO A 203 0.51 -1.15 4.52
C PRO A 203 -0.42 -2.31 4.91
N THR A 204 0.11 -3.52 5.10
CA THR A 204 -0.68 -4.75 5.30
C THR A 204 -0.30 -5.51 6.57
N GLY A 205 0.75 -5.08 7.27
CA GLY A 205 1.26 -5.82 8.41
C GLY A 205 2.03 -7.11 8.06
N ALA A 206 2.46 -7.26 6.80
CA ALA A 206 3.34 -8.37 6.44
C ALA A 206 4.69 -8.32 7.18
N LEU A 207 5.12 -7.11 7.53
CA LEU A 207 6.27 -6.83 8.39
C LEU A 207 5.77 -6.09 9.62
N MET A 208 6.05 -6.62 10.81
CA MET A 208 5.57 -6.08 12.08
C MET A 208 6.68 -6.10 13.15
N PRO A 209 6.59 -5.26 14.20
CA PRO A 209 7.43 -5.45 15.37
C PRO A 209 7.17 -6.81 16.02
N ALA A 210 8.21 -7.58 16.33
CA ALA A 210 8.07 -8.89 16.96
C ALA A 210 7.36 -8.81 18.33
N SER A 211 7.46 -7.68 19.02
CA SER A 211 6.87 -7.45 20.34
C SER A 211 5.33 -7.42 20.38
N ILE A 212 4.68 -7.22 19.23
CA ILE A 212 3.21 -7.14 19.14
C ILE A 212 2.58 -8.34 18.45
N VAL A 213 3.39 -9.33 18.13
CA VAL A 213 2.97 -10.59 17.50
C VAL A 213 3.05 -11.70 18.55
N ASP A 214 2.04 -12.54 18.67
CA ASP A 214 2.06 -13.68 19.59
C ASP A 214 2.96 -14.83 19.07
N ALA A 215 3.13 -15.86 19.88
CA ALA A 215 3.95 -17.03 19.54
C ALA A 215 3.41 -17.81 18.31
N LYS A 216 2.19 -17.53 17.84
CA LYS A 216 1.59 -18.10 16.63
C LYS A 216 1.71 -17.18 15.42
N GLY A 217 2.34 -16.02 15.57
CA GLY A 217 2.45 -15.03 14.51
C GLY A 217 1.17 -14.19 14.30
N VAL A 218 0.27 -14.15 15.27
CA VAL A 218 -0.97 -13.36 15.23
C VAL A 218 -0.74 -12.04 15.96
N GLY A 219 -1.12 -10.93 15.35
CA GLY A 219 -1.00 -9.61 15.97
C GLY A 219 -1.91 -9.45 17.20
N GLN A 220 -1.34 -8.94 18.29
CA GLN A 220 -2.07 -8.71 19.55
C GLN A 220 -2.75 -7.33 19.59
N ASN A 221 -2.99 -6.69 18.46
CA ASN A 221 -3.64 -5.37 18.38
C ASN A 221 -5.12 -5.43 18.77
N LYS A 222 -5.41 -5.80 20.01
CA LYS A 222 -6.61 -5.36 20.70
C LYS A 222 -6.36 -3.98 21.29
N ILE A 223 -6.32 -2.97 20.44
CA ILE A 223 -6.63 -1.62 20.92
C ILE A 223 -8.15 -1.62 21.05
N ASP A 224 -8.65 -1.91 22.25
CA ASP A 224 -10.01 -1.61 22.63
C ASP A 224 -10.20 -0.08 22.51
N THR A 225 -10.64 0.37 21.34
CA THR A 225 -11.21 1.72 21.19
C THR A 225 -12.64 1.72 21.75
N LYS A 226 -12.76 1.35 23.02
CA LYS A 226 -13.93 1.63 23.88
C LYS A 226 -13.42 2.40 25.09
N THR A 227 -13.20 3.68 24.91
CA THR A 227 -13.29 4.66 25.99
C THR A 227 -13.94 5.89 25.41
N GLU A 228 -15.21 5.99 25.75
CA GLU A 228 -16.11 7.14 25.93
C GLU A 228 -15.78 8.46 25.23
#